data_90e0dc9ba3c6bcf5f910ef5f4b2106c2
#
_entry.id   90e0dc9ba3c6bcf5f910ef5f4b2106c2
#
_cell.length_a   1.000
_cell.length_b   1.000
_cell.length_c   1.000
_cell.angle_alpha   90.00
_cell.angle_beta   90.00
_cell.angle_gamma   90.00
#
_symmetry.space_group_name_H-M   'P 1'
#
loop_
_entity.id
_entity.type
_entity.pdbx_description
1 polymer ?
#
loop_
_entity_poly.entity_id
_entity_poly.type
_entity_poly.pdbx_seq_one_letter_code
_entity_poly.pdbx_strand_id
1 'polypeptide(L)'
;MSTTDHASRAAARRSAKPGRKVLIRVKRCDGPGKPSRFETFAVTIERGANIISCLQQIAANPVTVEGTRTTPVVWDSGCLEEVCGACTMVINGRARQSCSCLIDEYAPGEGDVITLEPMSKFPVVRDLWVDRSRMFHNLR
;
A
#
# COMPACT_ATOMS: atom_id res chain seq x y z
N MET A 1 1.64 -18.98 -7.64
CA MET A 1 2.54 -18.16 -8.47
C MET A 1 3.40 -19.04 -9.34
N SER A 2 3.57 -18.64 -10.60
CA SER A 2 4.46 -19.39 -11.51
C SER A 2 5.93 -19.18 -11.14
N THR A 3 6.79 -20.12 -11.50
CA THR A 3 8.25 -20.04 -11.29
C THR A 3 8.84 -18.83 -12.00
N THR A 4 8.30 -18.48 -13.19
CA THR A 4 8.73 -17.33 -13.99
C THR A 4 8.49 -16.01 -13.26
N ASP A 5 7.34 -15.86 -12.61
CA ASP A 5 6.98 -14.67 -11.84
C ASP A 5 7.94 -14.47 -10.65
N HIS A 6 8.28 -15.55 -9.98
CA HIS A 6 9.20 -15.53 -8.84
C HIS A 6 10.62 -15.10 -9.25
N ALA A 7 11.12 -15.65 -10.34
CA ALA A 7 12.45 -15.28 -10.90
C ALA A 7 12.48 -13.82 -11.36
N SER A 8 11.40 -13.34 -11.98
CA SER A 8 11.28 -11.94 -12.42
C SER A 8 11.33 -10.97 -11.25
N ARG A 9 10.63 -11.28 -10.16
CA ARG A 9 10.65 -10.45 -8.94
C ARG A 9 12.01 -10.43 -8.27
N ALA A 10 12.68 -11.57 -8.22
CA ALA A 10 14.03 -11.66 -7.67
C ALA A 10 15.03 -10.81 -8.48
N ALA A 11 14.90 -10.83 -9.81
CA ALA A 11 15.74 -10.00 -10.69
C ALA A 11 15.46 -8.51 -10.48
N ALA A 12 14.19 -8.12 -10.40
CA ALA A 12 13.78 -6.74 -10.14
C ALA A 12 14.36 -6.24 -8.81
N ARG A 13 14.27 -7.06 -7.77
CA ARG A 13 14.82 -6.77 -6.45
C ARG A 13 16.32 -6.49 -6.48
N ARG A 14 17.07 -7.31 -7.24
CA ARG A 14 18.52 -7.15 -7.38
C ARG A 14 18.91 -5.90 -8.14
N SER A 15 18.11 -5.48 -9.11
CA SER A 15 18.39 -4.30 -9.95
C SER A 15 17.94 -2.99 -9.33
N ALA A 16 17.06 -3.03 -8.34
CA ALA A 16 16.49 -1.83 -7.72
C ALA A 16 17.56 -1.04 -6.96
N LYS A 17 17.61 0.27 -7.20
CA LYS A 17 18.59 1.17 -6.56
C LYS A 17 17.99 1.78 -5.29
N PRO A 18 18.71 1.72 -4.14
CA PRO A 18 18.27 2.42 -2.94
C PRO A 18 18.32 3.93 -3.13
N GLY A 19 17.46 4.66 -2.40
CA GLY A 19 17.37 6.12 -2.47
C GLY A 19 16.56 6.64 -3.65
N ARG A 20 16.02 5.76 -4.52
CA ARG A 20 15.18 6.19 -5.64
C ARG A 20 13.82 6.68 -5.15
N LYS A 21 13.16 7.48 -5.98
CA LYS A 21 11.79 7.93 -5.74
C LYS A 21 10.79 6.99 -6.40
N VAL A 22 9.74 6.64 -5.64
CA VAL A 22 8.59 5.87 -6.14
C VAL A 22 7.33 6.66 -5.82
N LEU A 23 6.35 6.61 -6.70
CA LEU A 23 5.08 7.28 -6.51
C LEU A 23 4.06 6.32 -5.93
N ILE A 24 3.45 6.70 -4.81
CA ILE A 24 2.39 5.94 -4.17
C ILE A 24 1.06 6.66 -4.42
N ARG A 25 0.21 6.06 -5.25
CA ARG A 25 -1.10 6.59 -5.61
C ARG A 25 -2.15 5.90 -4.74
N VAL A 26 -2.81 6.66 -3.89
CA VAL A 26 -3.73 6.13 -2.87
C VAL A 26 -5.15 6.58 -3.14
N LYS A 27 -6.07 5.63 -3.12
CA LYS A 27 -7.51 5.93 -3.14
C LYS A 27 -7.92 6.40 -1.75
N ARG A 28 -8.29 7.68 -1.65
CA ARG A 28 -8.64 8.34 -0.40
C ARG A 28 -10.15 8.41 -0.25
N CYS A 29 -10.62 8.19 0.97
CA CYS A 29 -12.02 8.35 1.34
C CYS A 29 -12.08 8.87 2.78
N ASP A 30 -12.81 9.97 3.01
CA ASP A 30 -12.84 10.64 4.31
C ASP A 30 -13.74 9.93 5.33
N GLY A 31 -14.58 9.02 4.90
CA GLY A 31 -15.48 8.30 5.79
C GLY A 31 -16.48 7.45 5.02
N PRO A 32 -17.33 6.67 5.73
CA PRO A 32 -18.34 5.83 5.09
C PRO A 32 -19.29 6.67 4.23
N GLY A 33 -19.52 6.22 2.98
CA GLY A 33 -20.41 6.88 2.05
C GLY A 33 -19.91 8.18 1.46
N LYS A 34 -18.70 8.61 1.78
CA LYS A 34 -18.08 9.80 1.20
C LYS A 34 -17.47 9.47 -0.15
N PRO A 35 -17.39 10.45 -1.07
CA PRO A 35 -16.75 10.22 -2.37
C PRO A 35 -15.27 9.91 -2.20
N SER A 36 -14.75 9.08 -3.10
CA SER A 36 -13.33 8.76 -3.11
C SER A 36 -12.59 9.61 -4.15
N ARG A 37 -11.29 9.78 -3.91
CA ARG A 37 -10.38 10.48 -4.82
C ARG A 37 -9.02 9.81 -4.75
N PHE A 38 -8.17 10.08 -5.72
CA PHE A 38 -6.78 9.61 -5.68
C PHE A 38 -5.85 10.76 -5.31
N GLU A 39 -4.90 10.47 -4.44
CA GLU A 39 -3.80 11.37 -4.13
C GLU A 39 -2.49 10.61 -4.32
N THR A 40 -1.48 11.27 -4.86
CA THR A 40 -0.18 10.65 -5.17
C THR A 40 0.91 11.30 -4.33
N PHE A 41 1.76 10.45 -3.74
CA PHE A 41 2.86 10.87 -2.89
C PHE A 41 4.18 10.34 -3.46
N ALA A 42 5.22 11.15 -3.42
CA ALA A 42 6.56 10.70 -3.76
C ALA A 42 7.27 10.25 -2.49
N VAL A 43 7.78 9.03 -2.49
CA VAL A 43 8.49 8.46 -1.34
C VAL A 43 9.89 8.03 -1.75
N THR A 44 10.85 8.15 -0.83
CA THR A 44 12.22 7.69 -1.03
C THR A 44 12.33 6.25 -0.54
N ILE A 45 12.81 5.38 -1.40
CA ILE A 45 12.83 3.93 -1.14
C ILE A 45 14.22 3.48 -0.72
N GLU A 46 14.31 2.93 0.47
CA GLU A 46 15.48 2.23 0.95
C GLU A 46 15.38 0.74 0.66
N ARG A 47 16.50 0.02 0.69
CA ARG A 47 16.53 -1.41 0.42
C ARG A 47 15.67 -2.15 1.45
N GLY A 48 14.80 -3.02 0.97
CA GLY A 48 13.92 -3.81 1.83
C GLY A 48 12.65 -3.10 2.28
N ALA A 49 12.37 -1.88 1.79
CA ALA A 49 11.16 -1.16 2.13
C ALA A 49 9.92 -1.91 1.65
N ASN A 50 8.86 -1.88 2.45
CA ASN A 50 7.56 -2.43 2.11
C ASN A 50 6.52 -1.31 2.01
N ILE A 51 5.27 -1.67 1.68
CA ILE A 51 4.19 -0.68 1.58
C ILE A 51 3.99 0.07 2.89
N ILE A 52 4.10 -0.61 4.04
CA ILE A 52 3.94 0.03 5.34
C ILE A 52 5.01 1.10 5.58
N SER A 53 6.25 0.83 5.19
CA SER A 53 7.33 1.83 5.27
C SER A 53 6.98 3.09 4.49
N CYS A 54 6.37 2.94 3.32
CA CYS A 54 5.93 4.06 2.49
C CYS A 54 4.79 4.83 3.18
N LEU A 55 3.82 4.14 3.74
CA LEU A 55 2.70 4.78 4.45
C LEU A 55 3.17 5.53 5.68
N GLN A 56 4.16 5.01 6.39
CA GLN A 56 4.78 5.69 7.53
C GLN A 56 5.53 6.95 7.10
N GLN A 57 6.23 6.90 5.97
CA GLN A 57 6.93 8.07 5.41
C GLN A 57 5.93 9.15 5.00
N ILE A 58 4.82 8.76 4.38
CA ILE A 58 3.74 9.69 4.02
C ILE A 58 3.14 10.33 5.28
N ALA A 59 2.93 9.55 6.34
CA ALA A 59 2.37 10.06 7.60
C ALA A 59 3.29 11.11 8.25
N ALA A 60 4.60 10.94 8.12
CA ALA A 60 5.57 11.89 8.66
C ALA A 60 5.54 13.25 7.92
N ASN A 61 5.18 13.26 6.64
CA ASN A 61 5.10 14.47 5.83
C ASN A 61 4.06 14.30 4.71
N PRO A 62 2.75 14.48 5.03
CA PRO A 62 1.66 14.17 4.10
C PRO A 62 1.46 15.28 3.06
N VAL A 63 2.40 15.40 2.15
CA VAL A 63 2.36 16.36 1.05
C VAL A 63 2.32 15.58 -0.27
N THR A 64 1.35 15.90 -1.13
CA THR A 64 1.21 15.25 -2.43
C THR A 64 2.31 15.71 -3.39
N VAL A 65 2.45 15.01 -4.52
CA VAL A 65 3.41 15.40 -5.58
C VAL A 65 3.10 16.79 -6.15
N GLU A 66 1.87 17.27 -6.00
CA GLU A 66 1.45 18.60 -6.44
C GLU A 66 1.79 19.68 -5.40
N GLY A 67 2.35 19.29 -4.26
CA GLY A 67 2.70 20.23 -3.19
C GLY A 67 1.56 20.53 -2.22
N THR A 68 0.41 19.86 -2.35
CA THR A 68 -0.75 20.06 -1.48
C THR A 68 -0.59 19.27 -0.19
N ARG A 69 -0.70 19.96 0.97
CA ARG A 69 -0.69 19.27 2.27
C ARG A 69 -2.05 18.60 2.50
N THR A 70 -2.01 17.35 2.90
CA THR A 70 -3.20 16.55 3.18
C THR A 70 -3.07 15.83 4.52
N THR A 71 -4.05 15.01 4.87
CA THR A 71 -3.99 14.20 6.09
C THR A 71 -3.20 12.91 5.84
N PRO A 72 -2.57 12.33 6.88
CA PRO A 72 -1.97 11.01 6.75
C PRO A 72 -2.98 9.98 6.25
N VAL A 73 -2.52 9.03 5.44
CA VAL A 73 -3.36 7.93 4.96
C VAL A 73 -3.69 7.01 6.13
N VAL A 74 -4.96 6.68 6.28
CA VAL A 74 -5.42 5.75 7.32
C VAL A 74 -5.37 4.32 6.78
N TRP A 75 -4.75 3.43 7.54
CA TRP A 75 -4.59 2.02 7.20
C TRP A 75 -4.56 1.19 8.47
N ASP A 76 -4.73 -0.12 8.34
CA ASP A 76 -4.71 -1.04 9.46
C ASP A 76 -3.53 -1.99 9.39
N SER A 77 -3.01 -2.36 10.55
CA SER A 77 -1.94 -3.35 10.66
C SER A 77 -2.00 -4.01 12.03
N GLY A 78 -1.36 -5.17 12.13
CA GLY A 78 -1.30 -5.91 13.39
C GLY A 78 0.11 -6.46 13.60
N CYS A 79 0.35 -7.70 13.17
CA CYS A 79 1.59 -8.42 13.45
C CYS A 79 2.83 -7.91 12.69
N LEU A 80 2.66 -7.33 11.51
CA LEU A 80 3.72 -6.93 10.58
C LEU A 80 4.60 -8.11 10.09
N GLU A 81 4.13 -9.34 10.30
CA GLU A 81 4.86 -10.58 10.01
C GLU A 81 4.09 -11.52 9.08
N GLU A 82 3.16 -10.99 8.30
CA GLU A 82 2.39 -11.73 7.30
C GLU A 82 1.45 -12.79 7.90
N VAL A 83 1.04 -12.64 9.15
CA VAL A 83 0.21 -13.63 9.87
C VAL A 83 -1.23 -13.18 10.04
N CYS A 84 -1.48 -11.94 10.53
CA CYS A 84 -2.82 -11.52 10.92
C CYS A 84 -3.72 -11.06 9.76
N GLY A 85 -3.15 -10.66 8.63
CA GLY A 85 -3.91 -10.16 7.48
C GLY A 85 -4.54 -8.78 7.65
N ALA A 86 -4.35 -8.10 8.78
CA ALA A 86 -4.96 -6.79 9.05
C ALA A 86 -4.51 -5.72 8.04
N CYS A 87 -3.29 -5.82 7.52
CA CYS A 87 -2.74 -4.87 6.54
C CYS A 87 -3.13 -5.16 5.09
N THR A 88 -4.02 -6.13 4.84
CA THR A 88 -4.42 -6.47 3.48
C THR A 88 -5.15 -5.31 2.81
N MET A 89 -4.74 -5.00 1.60
CA MET A 89 -5.33 -3.97 0.76
C MET A 89 -5.14 -4.36 -0.70
N VAL A 90 -5.76 -3.63 -1.62
CA VAL A 90 -5.57 -3.85 -3.05
C VAL A 90 -4.32 -3.09 -3.50
N ILE A 91 -3.30 -3.81 -3.93
CA ILE A 91 -2.02 -3.26 -4.37
C ILE A 91 -1.90 -3.59 -5.86
N ASN A 92 -1.88 -2.56 -6.71
CA ASN A 92 -1.84 -2.72 -8.16
C ASN A 92 -2.92 -3.70 -8.67
N GLY A 93 -4.14 -3.57 -8.12
CA GLY A 93 -5.29 -4.36 -8.56
C GLY A 93 -5.44 -5.74 -7.91
N ARG A 94 -4.55 -6.13 -7.01
CA ARG A 94 -4.62 -7.42 -6.32
C ARG A 94 -4.60 -7.25 -4.81
N ALA A 95 -5.45 -8.01 -4.11
CA ALA A 95 -5.45 -8.05 -2.66
C ALA A 95 -4.18 -8.73 -2.15
N ARG A 96 -3.40 -8.01 -1.34
CA ARG A 96 -2.12 -8.49 -0.78
C ARG A 96 -1.92 -7.89 0.61
N GLN A 97 -1.13 -8.58 1.41
CA GLN A 97 -0.69 -8.04 2.69
C GLN A 97 0.42 -7.00 2.45
N SER A 98 0.20 -5.78 2.91
CA SER A 98 1.15 -4.68 2.68
C SER A 98 2.47 -4.86 3.43
N CYS A 99 2.46 -5.58 4.54
CA CYS A 99 3.68 -5.82 5.32
C CYS A 99 4.70 -6.72 4.59
N SER A 100 4.25 -7.58 3.67
CA SER A 100 5.12 -8.46 2.90
C SER A 100 5.35 -7.99 1.47
N CYS A 101 4.73 -6.89 1.06
CA CYS A 101 4.87 -6.36 -0.29
C CYS A 101 6.11 -5.46 -0.37
N LEU A 102 7.17 -5.98 -0.97
CA LEU A 102 8.45 -5.27 -1.09
C LEU A 102 8.44 -4.34 -2.30
N ILE A 103 8.77 -3.08 -2.06
CA ILE A 103 8.78 -2.05 -3.12
C ILE A 103 9.81 -2.40 -4.20
N ASP A 104 10.94 -2.98 -3.82
CA ASP A 104 11.98 -3.38 -4.77
C ASP A 104 11.48 -4.39 -5.81
N GLU A 105 10.46 -5.16 -5.47
CA GLU A 105 9.87 -6.15 -6.40
C GLU A 105 8.79 -5.55 -7.30
N TYR A 106 7.99 -4.60 -6.79
CA TYR A 106 6.83 -4.07 -7.49
C TYR A 106 7.08 -2.75 -8.20
N ALA A 107 8.08 -2.00 -7.74
CA ALA A 107 8.44 -0.69 -8.32
C ALA A 107 9.96 -0.53 -8.27
N PRO A 108 10.72 -1.30 -9.09
CA PRO A 108 12.19 -1.26 -9.05
C PRO A 108 12.79 -0.01 -9.69
N GLY A 109 12.04 0.71 -10.52
CA GLY A 109 12.54 1.85 -11.29
C GLY A 109 12.25 3.20 -10.64
N GLU A 110 13.05 4.20 -11.02
CA GLU A 110 12.81 5.59 -10.62
C GLU A 110 11.49 6.09 -11.19
N GLY A 111 10.65 6.63 -10.32
CA GLY A 111 9.35 7.18 -10.73
C GLY A 111 8.26 6.14 -10.98
N ASP A 112 8.51 4.86 -10.71
CA ASP A 112 7.47 3.83 -10.81
C ASP A 112 6.31 4.14 -9.87
N VAL A 113 5.10 3.73 -10.26
CA VAL A 113 3.86 4.01 -9.51
C VAL A 113 3.30 2.72 -8.93
N ILE A 114 2.93 2.78 -7.64
CA ILE A 114 2.17 1.72 -6.99
C ILE A 114 0.82 2.32 -6.58
N THR A 115 -0.28 1.66 -6.96
CA THR A 115 -1.63 2.10 -6.62
C THR A 115 -2.16 1.29 -5.45
N LEU A 116 -2.65 1.98 -4.43
CA LEU A 116 -3.23 1.38 -3.22
C LEU A 116 -4.72 1.72 -3.13
N GLU A 117 -5.53 0.69 -2.91
CA GLU A 117 -6.97 0.82 -2.74
C GLU A 117 -7.43 -0.07 -1.58
N PRO A 118 -8.55 0.29 -0.92
CA PRO A 118 -9.13 -0.59 0.10
C PRO A 118 -9.67 -1.87 -0.54
N MET A 119 -9.80 -2.94 0.26
CA MET A 119 -10.44 -4.17 -0.21
C MET A 119 -11.87 -3.88 -0.65
N SER A 120 -12.24 -4.31 -1.88
CA SER A 120 -13.48 -3.93 -2.54
C SER A 120 -14.75 -4.53 -1.95
N LYS A 121 -14.64 -5.64 -1.22
CA LYS A 121 -15.79 -6.38 -0.69
C LYS A 121 -16.18 -5.99 0.74
N PHE A 122 -15.53 -4.99 1.31
CA PHE A 122 -15.79 -4.53 2.68
C PHE A 122 -16.09 -3.03 2.69
N PRO A 123 -16.99 -2.59 3.59
CA PRO A 123 -17.25 -1.16 3.73
C PRO A 123 -15.99 -0.41 4.16
N VAL A 124 -15.75 0.75 3.53
CA VAL A 124 -14.61 1.58 3.87
C VAL A 124 -14.92 2.38 5.14
N VAL A 125 -14.04 2.28 6.13
CA VAL A 125 -14.08 3.12 7.31
C VAL A 125 -13.42 4.47 6.99
N ARG A 126 -12.21 4.43 6.48
CA ARG A 126 -11.48 5.59 5.98
C ARG A 126 -10.28 5.13 5.17
N ASP A 127 -10.04 5.76 4.01
CA ASP A 127 -8.91 5.46 3.12
C ASP A 127 -8.77 3.95 2.84
N LEU A 128 -7.72 3.32 3.38
CA LEU A 128 -7.40 1.92 3.17
C LEU A 128 -7.96 1.00 4.26
N TRP A 129 -8.51 1.59 5.32
CA TRP A 129 -9.08 0.84 6.43
C TRP A 129 -10.53 0.48 6.15
N VAL A 130 -10.84 -0.82 6.21
CA VAL A 130 -12.18 -1.35 5.93
C VAL A 130 -12.74 -2.04 7.16
N ASP A 131 -14.07 -2.09 7.24
CA ASP A 131 -14.79 -2.82 8.29
C ASP A 131 -14.85 -4.29 7.91
N ARG A 132 -14.18 -5.13 8.68
CA ARG A 132 -14.13 -6.59 8.47
C ARG A 132 -15.08 -7.36 9.38
N SER A 133 -15.98 -6.69 10.08
CA SER A 133 -16.88 -7.35 11.04
C SER A 133 -17.66 -8.50 10.42
N ARG A 134 -18.01 -8.41 9.14
CA ARG A 134 -18.72 -9.47 8.42
C ARG A 134 -17.96 -10.80 8.40
N MET A 135 -16.63 -10.77 8.45
CA MET A 135 -15.82 -12.00 8.51
C MET A 135 -16.04 -12.77 9.82
N PHE A 136 -16.34 -12.06 10.89
CA PHE A 136 -16.47 -12.63 12.22
C PHE A 136 -17.88 -13.14 12.52
N HIS A 137 -18.88 -12.67 11.78
CA HIS A 137 -20.27 -13.13 11.97
C HIS A 137 -20.45 -14.62 11.65
N ASN A 138 -19.64 -15.15 10.76
CA ASN A 138 -19.72 -16.56 10.33
C ASN A 138 -18.91 -17.51 11.21
N LEU A 139 -18.23 -17.01 12.24
CA LEU A 139 -17.40 -17.80 13.13
C LEU A 139 -18.08 -18.18 14.44
N ARG A 140 -19.36 -17.85 14.61
CA ARG A 140 -20.15 -18.16 15.80
C ARG A 140 -20.84 -19.51 15.68
#